data_ad4973426ddf2a022b625d6994d1225c
#
_entry.id   ad4973426ddf2a022b625d6994d1225c
#
_cell.length_a   1.000
_cell.length_b   1.000
_cell.length_c   1.000
_cell.angle_alpha   90.00
_cell.angle_beta   90.00
_cell.angle_gamma   90.00
#
_symmetry.space_group_name_H-M   'P 1'
#
loop_
_entity.id
_entity.type
_entity.pdbx_description
1 polymer ?
#
loop_
_entity_poly.entity_id
_entity_poly.type
_entity_poly.pdbx_seq_one_letter_code
_entity_poly.pdbx_strand_id
1 'polypeptide(L)'
;MKGVAVLVPARNEADCLPDLLDRLSAADIDLVIVVDNGSMDDTARIAAERGAAVTLEPVPGYGRACLAGIRELAAAGQPPEVLVFMDADDFLAPSQIGSLVAPIAGDEADLVIGERRSNPGGPGVRPHARMGNALVTGVLRRVYGSGVRDLGPFRAIRFSCLRRLELDDPDYGWYVQMQVRALRSGCRVV
;
A
#
# COMPACT_ATOMS: atom_id res chain seq x y z
N MET A 1 -9.39 14.63 3.71
CA MET A 1 -9.06 13.79 4.91
C MET A 1 -7.72 14.27 5.43
N LYS A 2 -7.64 14.81 6.66
CA LYS A 2 -6.36 15.29 7.20
C LYS A 2 -5.50 14.13 7.69
N GLY A 3 -4.20 14.21 7.45
CA GLY A 3 -3.23 13.21 7.88
C GLY A 3 -3.14 11.96 7.02
N VAL A 4 -3.61 11.97 5.77
CA VAL A 4 -3.56 10.81 4.88
C VAL A 4 -2.43 10.97 3.86
N ALA A 5 -1.52 9.98 3.82
CA ALA A 5 -0.53 9.85 2.77
C ALA A 5 -0.77 8.59 1.94
N VAL A 6 -0.44 8.66 0.65
CA VAL A 6 -0.42 7.51 -0.27
C VAL A 6 1.02 7.21 -0.66
N LEU A 7 1.47 5.97 -0.48
CA LEU A 7 2.77 5.48 -0.89
C LEU A 7 2.61 4.56 -2.10
N VAL A 8 3.29 4.93 -3.17
CA VAL A 8 3.28 4.22 -4.45
C VAL A 8 4.69 3.71 -4.75
N PRO A 9 4.98 2.41 -4.52
CA PRO A 9 6.20 1.81 -5.04
C PRO A 9 6.11 1.74 -6.56
N ALA A 10 7.14 2.20 -7.26
CA ALA A 10 7.15 2.24 -8.71
C ALA A 10 8.48 1.77 -9.29
N ARG A 11 8.43 0.94 -10.34
CA ARG A 11 9.61 0.53 -11.08
C ARG A 11 9.30 0.32 -12.55
N ASN A 12 9.80 1.22 -13.41
CA ASN A 12 9.50 1.29 -14.83
C ASN A 12 7.98 1.41 -15.10
N GLU A 13 7.36 2.38 -14.43
CA GLU A 13 5.91 2.65 -14.47
C GLU A 13 5.58 3.98 -15.15
N ALA A 14 6.49 4.47 -16.02
CA ALA A 14 6.32 5.75 -16.72
C ALA A 14 5.01 5.84 -17.50
N ASP A 15 4.50 4.70 -18.00
CA ASP A 15 3.26 4.65 -18.79
C ASP A 15 1.99 4.73 -17.94
N CYS A 16 2.00 4.14 -16.73
CA CYS A 16 0.80 4.03 -15.87
C CYS A 16 0.72 5.18 -14.86
N LEU A 17 1.86 5.62 -14.37
CA LEU A 17 1.97 6.59 -13.28
C LEU A 17 1.28 7.94 -13.56
N PRO A 18 1.30 8.51 -14.78
CA PRO A 18 0.60 9.75 -15.08
C PRO A 18 -0.87 9.73 -14.72
N ASP A 19 -1.60 8.73 -15.21
CA ASP A 19 -3.04 8.60 -15.00
C ASP A 19 -3.37 8.37 -13.50
N LEU A 20 -2.56 7.56 -12.81
CA LEU A 20 -2.72 7.35 -11.37
C LEU A 20 -2.56 8.65 -10.59
N LEU A 21 -1.49 9.42 -10.84
CA LEU A 21 -1.22 10.65 -10.11
C LEU A 21 -2.25 11.74 -10.38
N ASP A 22 -2.73 11.86 -11.63
CA ASP A 22 -3.80 12.79 -11.98
C ASP A 22 -5.10 12.44 -11.23
N ARG A 23 -5.43 11.17 -11.08
CA ARG A 23 -6.57 10.71 -10.27
C ARG A 23 -6.36 10.89 -8.77
N LEU A 24 -5.15 10.70 -8.26
CA LEU A 24 -4.83 10.93 -6.85
C LEU A 24 -4.88 12.42 -6.48
N SER A 25 -4.49 13.31 -7.40
CA SER A 25 -4.56 14.76 -7.18
C SER A 25 -5.98 15.29 -7.01
N ALA A 26 -6.97 14.58 -7.56
CA ALA A 26 -8.39 14.90 -7.42
C ALA A 26 -9.00 14.34 -6.10
N ALA A 27 -8.27 13.51 -5.37
CA ALA A 27 -8.70 12.93 -4.11
C ALA A 27 -8.27 13.82 -2.93
N ASP A 28 -9.01 13.73 -1.82
CA ASP A 28 -8.70 14.48 -0.59
C ASP A 28 -7.56 13.79 0.19
N ILE A 29 -6.33 13.92 -0.34
CA ILE A 29 -5.09 13.31 0.16
C ILE A 29 -4.08 14.42 0.43
N ASP A 30 -3.39 14.38 1.57
CA ASP A 30 -2.42 15.43 1.94
C ASP A 30 -1.07 15.24 1.25
N LEU A 31 -0.66 13.99 1.00
CA LEU A 31 0.64 13.69 0.43
C LEU A 31 0.60 12.42 -0.43
N VAL A 32 1.17 12.50 -1.62
CA VAL A 32 1.52 11.32 -2.43
C VAL A 32 3.04 11.21 -2.47
N ILE A 33 3.56 10.06 -2.06
CA ILE A 33 4.97 9.73 -2.16
C ILE A 33 5.16 8.56 -3.13
N VAL A 34 5.92 8.80 -4.19
CA VAL A 34 6.35 7.77 -5.14
C VAL A 34 7.74 7.32 -4.77
N VAL A 35 7.92 6.02 -4.58
CA VAL A 35 9.24 5.44 -4.33
C VAL A 35 9.72 4.79 -5.61
N ASP A 36 10.65 5.45 -6.29
CA ASP A 36 11.30 4.89 -7.48
C ASP A 36 12.30 3.81 -7.08
N ASN A 37 11.99 2.57 -7.45
CA ASN A 37 12.76 1.39 -7.08
C ASN A 37 13.74 0.96 -8.17
N GLY A 38 14.61 1.90 -8.55
CA GLY A 38 15.65 1.69 -9.55
C GLY A 38 15.09 1.57 -10.97
N SER A 39 14.22 2.49 -11.37
CA SER A 39 13.70 2.58 -12.74
C SER A 39 14.80 2.96 -13.73
N MET A 40 14.64 2.51 -14.96
CA MET A 40 15.50 2.84 -16.10
C MET A 40 14.80 3.79 -17.09
N ASP A 41 13.54 4.11 -16.83
CA ASP A 41 12.69 5.00 -17.59
C ASP A 41 12.46 6.33 -16.84
N ASP A 42 11.53 7.14 -17.33
CA ASP A 42 11.21 8.46 -16.78
C ASP A 42 10.32 8.44 -15.53
N THR A 43 10.13 7.31 -14.87
CA THR A 43 9.22 7.14 -13.71
C THR A 43 9.41 8.24 -12.66
N ALA A 44 10.63 8.44 -12.15
CA ALA A 44 10.91 9.43 -11.10
C ALA A 44 10.65 10.87 -11.56
N ARG A 45 11.04 11.19 -12.82
CA ARG A 45 10.82 12.53 -13.39
C ARG A 45 9.32 12.84 -13.51
N ILE A 46 8.56 11.89 -14.05
CA ILE A 46 7.10 12.01 -14.22
C ILE A 46 6.41 12.21 -12.86
N ALA A 47 6.81 11.45 -11.83
CA ALA A 47 6.27 11.60 -10.49
C ALA A 47 6.47 13.02 -9.95
N ALA A 48 7.69 13.54 -10.05
CA ALA A 48 8.03 14.88 -9.57
C ALA A 48 7.27 15.98 -10.35
N GLU A 49 7.17 15.87 -11.67
CA GLU A 49 6.44 16.82 -12.52
C GLU A 49 4.95 16.91 -12.20
N ARG A 50 4.38 15.81 -11.64
CA ARG A 50 2.98 15.76 -11.17
C ARG A 50 2.79 16.09 -9.70
N GLY A 51 3.81 16.62 -9.05
CA GLY A 51 3.73 17.12 -7.68
C GLY A 51 3.79 16.04 -6.60
N ALA A 52 4.11 14.79 -6.92
CA ALA A 52 4.38 13.77 -5.93
C ALA A 52 5.76 14.01 -5.28
N ALA A 53 5.89 13.72 -3.99
CA ALA A 53 7.20 13.57 -3.37
C ALA A 53 7.88 12.32 -3.94
N VAL A 54 9.17 12.41 -4.25
CA VAL A 54 9.91 11.27 -4.83
C VAL A 54 11.02 10.85 -3.90
N THR A 55 11.06 9.56 -3.58
CA THR A 55 12.15 8.90 -2.86
C THR A 55 12.80 7.86 -3.78
N LEU A 56 14.13 7.79 -3.75
CA LEU A 56 14.87 6.82 -4.56
C LEU A 56 15.33 5.64 -3.70
N GLU A 57 15.00 4.42 -4.12
CA GLU A 57 15.53 3.18 -3.57
C GLU A 57 16.21 2.41 -4.71
N PRO A 58 17.55 2.51 -4.87
CA PRO A 58 18.24 1.99 -6.04
C PRO A 58 18.29 0.45 -6.08
N VAL A 59 18.11 -0.21 -4.93
CA VAL A 59 18.13 -1.67 -4.87
C VAL A 59 16.74 -2.22 -5.12
N PRO A 60 16.53 -2.99 -6.19
CA PRO A 60 15.23 -3.56 -6.47
C PRO A 60 14.68 -4.41 -5.32
N GLY A 61 13.37 -4.33 -5.10
CA GLY A 61 12.64 -5.08 -4.08
C GLY A 61 11.41 -4.32 -3.62
N TYR A 62 10.24 -4.94 -3.70
CA TYR A 62 8.97 -4.30 -3.34
C TYR A 62 8.97 -3.80 -1.90
N GLY A 63 9.35 -4.67 -0.96
CA GLY A 63 9.45 -4.30 0.45
C GLY A 63 10.51 -3.23 0.72
N ARG A 64 11.62 -3.22 -0.05
CA ARG A 64 12.64 -2.15 0.03
C ARG A 64 12.04 -0.79 -0.30
N ALA A 65 11.29 -0.71 -1.40
CA ALA A 65 10.61 0.51 -1.77
C ALA A 65 9.62 0.97 -0.69
N CYS A 66 8.78 0.06 -0.18
CA CYS A 66 7.87 0.38 0.91
C CYS A 66 8.61 0.88 2.15
N LEU A 67 9.69 0.20 2.56
CA LEU A 67 10.51 0.60 3.72
C LEU A 67 11.19 1.95 3.52
N ALA A 68 11.66 2.26 2.30
CA ALA A 68 12.26 3.56 2.00
C ALA A 68 11.24 4.69 2.17
N GLY A 69 10.04 4.55 1.60
CA GLY A 69 8.99 5.55 1.76
C GLY A 69 8.50 5.70 3.20
N ILE A 70 8.40 4.61 3.97
CA ILE A 70 8.05 4.67 5.40
C ILE A 70 9.12 5.42 6.19
N ARG A 71 10.41 5.18 5.91
CA ARG A 71 11.52 5.90 6.57
C ARG A 71 11.46 7.38 6.28
N GLU A 72 11.20 7.78 5.03
CA GLU A 72 11.04 9.17 4.62
C GLU A 72 9.89 9.84 5.37
N LEU A 73 8.72 9.21 5.39
CA LEU A 73 7.55 9.71 6.11
C LEU A 73 7.76 9.78 7.62
N ALA A 74 8.51 8.83 8.20
CA ALA A 74 8.81 8.83 9.63
C ALA A 74 9.83 9.92 10.04
N ALA A 75 10.72 10.31 9.12
CA ALA A 75 11.69 11.39 9.31
C ALA A 75 11.06 12.77 9.11
N ALA A 76 9.90 12.86 8.45
CA ALA A 76 9.18 14.11 8.29
C ALA A 76 8.75 14.66 9.66
N GLY A 77 8.81 15.98 9.82
CA GLY A 77 8.44 16.64 11.09
C GLY A 77 6.99 16.40 11.53
N GLN A 78 6.14 16.06 10.59
CA GLN A 78 4.73 15.69 10.80
C GLN A 78 4.41 14.42 10.00
N PRO A 79 4.59 13.23 10.59
CA PRO A 79 4.23 11.99 9.92
C PRO A 79 2.70 11.89 9.73
N PRO A 80 2.23 11.17 8.70
CA PRO A 80 0.79 11.01 8.46
C PRO A 80 0.12 10.22 9.60
N GLU A 81 -1.19 10.41 9.76
CA GLU A 81 -1.99 9.57 10.67
C GLU A 81 -2.28 8.21 10.04
N VAL A 82 -2.57 8.21 8.74
CA VAL A 82 -2.88 7.01 7.95
C VAL A 82 -1.99 6.95 6.72
N LEU A 83 -1.40 5.77 6.49
CA LEU A 83 -0.66 5.49 5.27
C LEU A 83 -1.46 4.49 4.42
N VAL A 84 -1.67 4.85 3.15
CA VAL A 84 -2.28 3.99 2.14
C VAL A 84 -1.17 3.47 1.22
N PHE A 85 -1.12 2.17 0.99
CA PHE A 85 -0.27 1.55 -0.03
C PHE A 85 -1.10 1.29 -1.27
N MET A 86 -0.53 1.60 -2.43
CA MET A 86 -1.18 1.44 -3.72
C MET A 86 -0.12 1.16 -4.79
N ASP A 87 -0.32 0.17 -5.64
CA ASP A 87 0.60 -0.12 -6.74
C ASP A 87 0.37 0.87 -7.90
N ALA A 88 1.44 1.17 -8.66
CA ALA A 88 1.39 2.14 -9.76
C ALA A 88 0.48 1.68 -10.92
N ASP A 89 0.38 0.37 -11.13
CA ASP A 89 -0.47 -0.29 -12.13
C ASP A 89 -1.86 -0.68 -11.58
N ASP A 90 -2.21 -0.23 -10.38
CA ASP A 90 -3.46 -0.62 -9.74
C ASP A 90 -4.65 0.08 -10.41
N PHE A 91 -5.57 -0.74 -10.92
CA PHE A 91 -6.82 -0.28 -11.53
C PHE A 91 -7.89 0.11 -10.49
N LEU A 92 -7.58 -0.01 -9.20
CA LEU A 92 -8.48 0.40 -8.14
C LEU A 92 -8.64 1.94 -8.17
N ALA A 93 -9.85 2.39 -8.08
CA ALA A 93 -10.12 3.82 -8.16
C ALA A 93 -9.61 4.54 -6.90
N PRO A 94 -8.85 5.64 -7.02
CA PRO A 94 -8.51 6.50 -5.88
C PRO A 94 -9.71 6.92 -5.05
N SER A 95 -10.92 6.96 -5.64
CA SER A 95 -12.17 7.18 -4.92
C SER A 95 -12.47 6.14 -3.84
N GLN A 96 -11.85 4.97 -3.88
CA GLN A 96 -11.99 3.93 -2.86
C GLN A 96 -11.10 4.14 -1.63
N ILE A 97 -10.11 5.04 -1.70
CA ILE A 97 -9.22 5.37 -0.57
C ILE A 97 -10.04 5.78 0.65
N GLY A 98 -11.09 6.59 0.45
CA GLY A 98 -11.99 6.99 1.54
C GLY A 98 -12.59 5.80 2.30
N SER A 99 -12.96 4.74 1.60
CA SER A 99 -13.51 3.52 2.21
C SER A 99 -12.49 2.73 3.04
N LEU A 100 -11.20 2.79 2.67
CA LEU A 100 -10.13 2.19 3.48
C LEU A 100 -9.79 3.04 4.70
N VAL A 101 -9.81 4.35 4.55
CA VAL A 101 -9.41 5.29 5.61
C VAL A 101 -10.50 5.46 6.66
N ALA A 102 -11.78 5.44 6.27
CA ALA A 102 -12.91 5.70 7.16
C ALA A 102 -12.93 4.84 8.43
N PRO A 103 -12.71 3.50 8.39
CA PRO A 103 -12.68 2.70 9.62
C PRO A 103 -11.52 3.04 10.55
N ILE A 104 -10.37 3.50 9.99
CA ILE A 104 -9.21 3.91 10.78
C ILE A 104 -9.47 5.27 11.45
N ALA A 105 -10.04 6.21 10.69
CA ALA A 105 -10.40 7.53 11.20
C ALA A 105 -11.50 7.44 12.27
N GLY A 106 -12.45 6.49 12.12
CA GLY A 106 -13.50 6.19 13.10
C GLY A 106 -13.02 5.38 14.30
N ASP A 107 -11.74 5.07 14.40
CA ASP A 107 -11.14 4.21 15.45
C ASP A 107 -11.76 2.81 15.53
N GLU A 108 -12.24 2.29 14.41
CA GLU A 108 -12.80 0.93 14.32
C GLU A 108 -11.75 -0.10 13.90
N ALA A 109 -10.71 0.34 13.14
CA ALA A 109 -9.63 -0.49 12.63
C ALA A 109 -8.27 0.20 12.75
N ASP A 110 -7.20 -0.60 12.70
CA ASP A 110 -5.81 -0.13 12.63
C ASP A 110 -5.17 -0.50 11.28
N LEU A 111 -5.65 -1.58 10.63
CA LEU A 111 -5.27 -2.01 9.28
C LEU A 111 -6.53 -2.41 8.51
N VAL A 112 -6.74 -1.82 7.35
CA VAL A 112 -7.83 -2.13 6.42
C VAL A 112 -7.24 -2.64 5.11
N ILE A 113 -7.74 -3.77 4.60
CA ILE A 113 -7.25 -4.41 3.38
C ILE A 113 -8.36 -4.41 2.35
N GLY A 114 -8.11 -3.78 1.21
CA GLY A 114 -9.03 -3.75 0.08
C GLY A 114 -9.13 -5.12 -0.59
N GLU A 115 -10.35 -5.63 -0.74
CA GLU A 115 -10.58 -6.84 -1.51
C GLU A 115 -10.56 -6.53 -3.01
N ARG A 116 -9.73 -7.26 -3.76
CA ARG A 116 -9.76 -7.22 -5.22
C ARG A 116 -10.99 -7.94 -5.73
N ARG A 117 -12.03 -7.20 -6.07
CA ARG A 117 -13.16 -7.78 -6.79
C ARG A 117 -12.75 -8.09 -8.22
N SER A 118 -12.93 -9.34 -8.66
CA SER A 118 -12.72 -9.73 -10.05
C SER A 118 -13.60 -8.86 -10.94
N ASN A 119 -13.00 -7.91 -11.64
CA ASN A 119 -13.72 -7.09 -12.60
C ASN A 119 -13.96 -7.97 -13.84
N PRO A 120 -15.22 -8.20 -14.27
CA PRO A 120 -15.47 -8.92 -15.53
C PRO A 120 -14.83 -8.13 -16.68
N GLY A 121 -13.72 -8.63 -17.23
CA GLY A 121 -12.96 -7.97 -18.32
C GLY A 121 -11.63 -7.36 -17.91
N GLY A 122 -11.25 -7.33 -16.62
CA GLY A 122 -9.91 -6.95 -16.17
C GLY A 122 -8.90 -8.11 -16.26
N PRO A 123 -7.58 -7.84 -16.24
CA PRO A 123 -6.57 -8.88 -16.18
C PRO A 123 -6.79 -9.71 -14.91
N GLY A 124 -7.24 -10.95 -15.08
CA GLY A 124 -7.55 -11.85 -13.98
C GLY A 124 -6.32 -12.18 -13.15
N VAL A 125 -6.46 -12.24 -11.84
CA VAL A 125 -5.40 -12.75 -10.94
C VAL A 125 -4.97 -14.12 -11.40
N ARG A 126 -3.67 -14.33 -11.64
CA ARG A 126 -3.11 -15.60 -12.13
C ARG A 126 -3.51 -16.75 -11.20
N PRO A 127 -3.83 -17.96 -11.74
CA PRO A 127 -4.35 -19.08 -10.94
C PRO A 127 -3.47 -19.45 -9.73
N HIS A 128 -2.14 -19.45 -9.91
CA HIS A 128 -1.19 -19.74 -8.84
C HIS A 128 -1.20 -18.66 -7.72
N ALA A 129 -1.39 -17.39 -8.09
CA ALA A 129 -1.52 -16.30 -7.11
C ALA A 129 -2.82 -16.41 -6.32
N ARG A 130 -3.91 -16.84 -6.96
CA ARG A 130 -5.20 -17.13 -6.27
C ARG A 130 -5.06 -18.26 -5.26
N MET A 131 -4.36 -19.34 -5.64
CA MET A 131 -4.12 -20.48 -4.76
C MET A 131 -3.24 -20.10 -3.57
N GLY A 132 -2.16 -19.36 -3.80
CA GLY A 132 -1.29 -18.82 -2.74
C GLY A 132 -2.06 -17.92 -1.77
N ASN A 133 -2.85 -16.99 -2.30
CA ASN A 133 -3.70 -16.11 -1.50
C ASN A 133 -4.69 -16.90 -0.63
N ALA A 134 -5.40 -17.89 -1.20
CA ALA A 134 -6.34 -18.73 -0.48
C ALA A 134 -5.68 -19.56 0.64
N LEU A 135 -4.48 -20.08 0.39
CA LEU A 135 -3.72 -20.84 1.39
C LEU A 135 -3.32 -19.95 2.57
N VAL A 136 -2.70 -18.79 2.30
CA VAL A 136 -2.23 -17.87 3.34
C VAL A 136 -3.41 -17.29 4.13
N THR A 137 -4.45 -16.81 3.47
CA THR A 137 -5.64 -16.28 4.16
C THR A 137 -6.37 -17.37 4.94
N GLY A 138 -6.38 -18.63 4.46
CA GLY A 138 -6.91 -19.78 5.19
C GLY A 138 -6.15 -20.06 6.50
N VAL A 139 -4.81 -20.01 6.46
CA VAL A 139 -3.98 -20.15 7.66
C VAL A 139 -4.20 -18.99 8.63
N LEU A 140 -4.21 -17.75 8.14
CA LEU A 140 -4.44 -16.57 8.97
C LEU A 140 -5.81 -16.61 9.65
N ARG A 141 -6.84 -17.06 8.94
CA ARG A 141 -8.19 -17.22 9.50
C ARG A 141 -8.20 -18.27 10.61
N ARG A 142 -7.55 -19.41 10.38
CA ARG A 142 -7.53 -20.52 11.36
C ARG A 142 -6.71 -20.19 12.60
N VAL A 143 -5.57 -19.50 12.46
CA VAL A 143 -4.63 -19.25 13.56
C VAL A 143 -5.00 -17.99 14.35
N TYR A 144 -5.46 -16.95 13.65
CA TYR A 144 -5.69 -15.63 14.26
C TYR A 144 -7.15 -15.19 14.25
N GLY A 145 -8.09 -16.02 13.75
CA GLY A 145 -9.51 -15.63 13.62
C GLY A 145 -9.76 -14.46 12.66
N SER A 146 -8.79 -14.17 11.76
CA SER A 146 -8.84 -13.02 10.87
C SER A 146 -9.95 -13.16 9.84
N GLY A 147 -10.76 -12.10 9.65
CA GLY A 147 -11.76 -12.01 8.58
C GLY A 147 -11.20 -11.71 7.19
N VAL A 148 -9.90 -11.47 7.09
CA VAL A 148 -9.24 -11.04 5.85
C VAL A 148 -9.29 -12.12 4.78
N ARG A 149 -9.69 -11.70 3.56
CA ARG A 149 -9.90 -12.59 2.40
C ARG A 149 -8.92 -12.38 1.27
N ASP A 150 -8.16 -11.28 1.30
CA ASP A 150 -7.17 -10.94 0.27
C ASP A 150 -5.86 -10.45 0.90
N LEU A 151 -4.76 -10.67 0.16
CA LEU A 151 -3.42 -10.16 0.47
C LEU A 151 -3.05 -8.99 -0.46
N GLY A 152 -4.04 -8.35 -1.06
CA GLY A 152 -3.84 -7.30 -2.06
C GLY A 152 -2.96 -6.14 -1.60
N PRO A 153 -2.34 -5.44 -2.56
CA PRO A 153 -1.48 -4.29 -2.26
C PRO A 153 -2.26 -3.10 -1.69
N PHE A 154 -3.51 -2.93 -2.12
CA PHE A 154 -4.34 -1.80 -1.72
C PHE A 154 -4.79 -1.94 -0.27
N ARG A 155 -4.18 -1.18 0.60
CA ARG A 155 -4.42 -1.23 2.05
C ARG A 155 -4.14 0.10 2.73
N ALA A 156 -4.83 0.36 3.82
CA ALA A 156 -4.58 1.49 4.69
C ALA A 156 -4.19 1.03 6.09
N ILE A 157 -3.25 1.70 6.71
CA ILE A 157 -2.81 1.39 8.07
C ILE A 157 -2.61 2.67 8.89
N ARG A 158 -2.99 2.65 10.15
CA ARG A 158 -2.64 3.69 11.12
C ARG A 158 -1.12 3.76 11.24
N PHE A 159 -0.52 4.90 10.98
CA PHE A 159 0.94 5.03 10.90
C PHE A 159 1.64 4.66 12.21
N SER A 160 1.04 4.98 13.34
CA SER A 160 1.56 4.57 14.65
C SER A 160 1.53 3.04 14.85
N CYS A 161 0.53 2.33 14.32
CA CYS A 161 0.51 0.87 14.30
C CYS A 161 1.63 0.34 13.38
N LEU A 162 1.74 0.85 12.14
CA LEU A 162 2.78 0.44 11.19
C LEU A 162 4.20 0.50 11.77
N ARG A 163 4.52 1.57 12.48
CA ARG A 163 5.83 1.75 13.10
C ARG A 163 6.16 0.68 14.15
N ARG A 164 5.16 0.16 14.85
CA ARG A 164 5.35 -0.92 15.85
C ARG A 164 5.54 -2.29 15.22
N LEU A 165 5.20 -2.46 13.94
CA LEU A 165 5.31 -3.75 13.26
C LEU A 165 6.76 -4.13 12.93
N GLU A 166 7.69 -3.17 12.91
CA GLU A 166 9.13 -3.38 12.64
C GLU A 166 9.36 -4.23 11.39
N LEU A 167 8.67 -3.88 10.29
CA LEU A 167 8.73 -4.64 9.04
C LEU A 167 10.13 -4.57 8.44
N ASP A 168 10.61 -5.70 7.89
CA ASP A 168 11.96 -5.85 7.37
C ASP A 168 12.09 -6.75 6.12
N ASP A 169 10.99 -7.35 5.64
CA ASP A 169 11.01 -8.14 4.40
C ASP A 169 11.32 -7.23 3.20
N PRO A 170 12.37 -7.53 2.42
CA PRO A 170 12.80 -6.68 1.32
C PRO A 170 11.97 -6.85 0.03
N ASP A 171 11.15 -7.90 -0.04
CA ASP A 171 10.47 -8.32 -1.26
C ASP A 171 8.95 -8.51 -1.08
N TYR A 172 8.37 -9.43 -1.82
CA TYR A 172 6.92 -9.67 -1.85
C TYR A 172 6.35 -10.34 -0.59
N GLY A 173 7.19 -10.85 0.31
CA GLY A 173 6.78 -11.30 1.66
C GLY A 173 6.25 -10.18 2.53
N TRP A 174 6.54 -8.93 2.18
CA TRP A 174 6.12 -7.71 2.84
C TRP A 174 4.63 -7.69 3.23
N TYR A 175 3.73 -8.02 2.30
CA TYR A 175 2.29 -8.02 2.56
C TYR A 175 1.87 -9.02 3.62
N VAL A 176 2.42 -10.24 3.54
CA VAL A 176 2.16 -11.31 4.50
C VAL A 176 2.74 -10.94 5.86
N GLN A 177 3.98 -10.44 5.87
CA GLN A 177 4.65 -10.02 7.10
C GLN A 177 3.86 -8.93 7.83
N MET A 178 3.41 -7.88 7.11
CA MET A 178 2.60 -6.81 7.68
C MET A 178 1.35 -7.38 8.35
N GLN A 179 0.62 -8.24 7.67
CA GLN A 179 -0.62 -8.79 8.16
C GLN A 179 -0.42 -9.69 9.38
N VAL A 180 0.59 -10.58 9.33
CA VAL A 180 0.93 -11.46 10.45
C VAL A 180 1.37 -10.65 11.67
N ARG A 181 2.27 -9.66 11.48
CA ARG A 181 2.76 -8.83 12.58
C ARG A 181 1.65 -7.94 13.15
N ALA A 182 0.75 -7.41 12.32
CA ALA A 182 -0.41 -6.65 12.78
C ALA A 182 -1.32 -7.49 13.69
N LEU A 183 -1.70 -8.70 13.24
CA LEU A 183 -2.52 -9.61 14.04
C LEU A 183 -1.85 -10.02 15.34
N ARG A 184 -0.54 -10.30 15.32
CA ARG A 184 0.22 -10.66 16.52
C ARG A 184 0.38 -9.49 17.51
N SER A 185 0.40 -8.27 17.02
CA SER A 185 0.51 -7.05 17.84
C SER A 185 -0.84 -6.55 18.35
N GLY A 186 -1.92 -7.30 18.12
CA GLY A 186 -3.26 -6.93 18.57
C GLY A 186 -3.89 -5.77 17.78
N CYS A 187 -3.37 -5.45 16.57
CA CYS A 187 -4.02 -4.47 15.72
C CYS A 187 -5.36 -5.01 15.20
N ARG A 188 -6.36 -4.15 15.14
CA ARG A 188 -7.69 -4.46 14.57
C ARG A 188 -7.56 -4.49 13.05
N VAL A 189 -7.70 -5.67 12.45
CA VAL A 189 -7.53 -5.91 10.99
C VAL A 189 -8.87 -6.25 10.36
N VAL A 190 -9.28 -5.50 9.33
CA VAL A 190 -10.52 -5.67 8.57
C VAL A 190 -10.28 -5.66 7.07
#